data_7a17c029b29c0891417d5917b154ea90
#
_entry.id   7a17c029b29c0891417d5917b154ea90
#
_cell.length_a   1.000
_cell.length_b   1.000
_cell.length_c   1.000
_cell.angle_alpha   90.00
_cell.angle_beta   90.00
_cell.angle_gamma   90.00
#
_symmetry.space_group_name_H-M   'P 1'
#
loop_
_entity.id
_entity.type
_entity.pdbx_description
1 polymer ?
#
loop_
_entity_poly.entity_id
_entity_poly.type
_entity_poly.pdbx_seq_one_letter_code
_entity_poly.pdbx_strand_id
1 'polypeptide(L)'
;SRFTVCNMVVEMGAKAGFMPVDIKTDEWLGGRLPKLRKIKSVIPDEAAEYVKVLEYDISRLTPQVSCPHNVDNVVSVDKLKGTKINEAFLGTCTNGRLSDLKIAAYILKGRKVAAGIKFIIAPASRKIFLDALRAGIIDVFIKAGAVVVAPGCGPCVGTHNGVPGDGEVVISSANRN
;
A
#
# COMPACT_ATOMS: atom_id res chain seq x y z
N SER A 1 2.40 3.50 6.59
CA SER A 1 1.53 2.72 7.48
C SER A 1 2.31 1.60 8.17
N ARG A 2 1.91 1.20 9.41
CA ARG A 2 2.60 0.16 10.20
C ARG A 2 2.69 -1.17 9.46
N PHE A 3 1.62 -1.58 8.79
CA PHE A 3 1.63 -2.82 8.00
C PHE A 3 2.64 -2.78 6.87
N THR A 4 2.77 -1.66 6.19
CA THR A 4 3.75 -1.48 5.12
C THR A 4 5.17 -1.60 5.67
N VAL A 5 5.47 -0.91 6.78
CA VAL A 5 6.80 -0.98 7.42
C VAL A 5 7.11 -2.41 7.85
N CYS A 6 6.20 -3.08 8.60
CA CYS A 6 6.43 -4.46 9.02
C CYS A 6 6.53 -5.45 7.84
N ASN A 7 5.87 -5.17 6.73
CA ASN A 7 5.96 -6.01 5.53
C ASN A 7 7.29 -5.80 4.79
N MET A 8 7.77 -4.55 4.74
CA MET A 8 8.98 -4.21 3.98
C MET A 8 10.30 -4.58 4.67
N VAL A 9 10.29 -5.00 5.93
CA VAL A 9 11.53 -5.41 6.61
C VAL A 9 12.21 -6.60 5.94
N VAL A 10 11.48 -7.42 5.21
CA VAL A 10 12.05 -8.53 4.43
C VAL A 10 12.98 -8.03 3.32
N GLU A 11 12.71 -6.85 2.76
CA GLU A 11 13.57 -6.22 1.75
C GLU A 11 14.90 -5.75 2.35
N MET A 12 14.96 -5.57 3.67
CA MET A 12 16.17 -5.26 4.42
C MET A 12 16.94 -6.52 4.88
N GLY A 13 16.45 -7.71 4.52
CA GLY A 13 17.01 -9.00 4.95
C GLY A 13 16.55 -9.46 6.35
N ALA A 14 15.60 -8.76 6.97
CA ALA A 14 15.06 -9.17 8.26
C ALA A 14 13.97 -10.25 8.10
N LYS A 15 13.85 -11.14 9.08
CA LYS A 15 12.83 -12.21 9.09
C LYS A 15 11.45 -11.71 9.51
N ALA A 16 11.39 -10.71 10.37
CA ALA A 16 10.14 -10.15 10.89
C ALA A 16 10.31 -8.70 11.33
N GLY A 17 9.23 -7.94 11.31
CA GLY A 17 9.15 -6.58 11.83
C GLY A 17 8.03 -6.44 12.84
N PHE A 18 8.29 -5.73 13.91
CA PHE A 18 7.33 -5.46 14.97
C PHE A 18 7.12 -3.97 15.14
N MET A 19 5.88 -3.60 15.40
CA MET A 19 5.52 -2.27 15.87
C MET A 19 5.00 -2.40 17.30
N PRO A 20 5.47 -1.59 18.25
CA PRO A 20 4.91 -1.55 19.59
C PRO A 20 3.42 -1.25 19.56
N VAL A 21 2.69 -1.88 20.46
CA VAL A 21 1.26 -1.62 20.65
C VAL A 21 1.11 -0.29 21.36
N ASP A 22 0.28 0.58 20.82
CA ASP A 22 -0.05 1.87 21.37
C ASP A 22 -1.55 2.15 21.21
N ILE A 23 -1.99 3.31 21.68
CA ILE A 23 -3.39 3.74 21.63
C ILE A 23 -3.98 3.66 20.20
N LYS A 24 -3.21 3.95 19.16
CA LYS A 24 -3.67 3.84 17.76
C LYS A 24 -3.89 2.39 17.33
N THR A 25 -3.11 1.47 17.87
CA THR A 25 -3.30 0.03 17.65
C THR A 25 -4.57 -0.43 18.34
N ASP A 26 -4.80 -0.02 19.58
CA ASP A 26 -5.98 -0.39 20.36
C ASP A 26 -7.26 0.17 19.73
N GLU A 27 -7.27 1.43 19.32
CA GLU A 27 -8.38 2.05 18.59
C GLU A 27 -8.70 1.30 17.29
N TRP A 28 -7.66 0.90 16.53
CA TRP A 28 -7.84 0.16 15.30
C TRP A 28 -8.40 -1.24 15.53
N LEU A 29 -7.95 -1.93 16.58
CA LEU A 29 -8.43 -3.26 16.97
C LEU A 29 -9.84 -3.18 17.56
N GLY A 30 -10.12 -2.23 18.43
CA GLY A 30 -11.42 -2.05 19.09
C GLY A 30 -12.58 -1.91 18.11
N GLY A 31 -12.36 -1.26 16.98
CA GLY A 31 -13.35 -1.14 15.91
C GLY A 31 -13.54 -2.40 15.05
N ARG A 32 -12.73 -3.45 15.26
CA ARG A 32 -12.69 -4.63 14.35
C ARG A 32 -12.92 -5.96 15.05
N LEU A 33 -12.58 -6.06 16.31
CA LEU A 33 -12.71 -7.29 17.08
C LEU A 33 -13.92 -7.21 18.03
N PRO A 34 -14.94 -8.04 17.83
CA PRO A 34 -16.05 -8.08 18.78
C PRO A 34 -15.54 -8.69 20.09
N LYS A 35 -15.66 -7.94 21.18
CA LYS A 35 -15.31 -8.36 22.55
C LYS A 35 -13.89 -8.93 22.66
N LEU A 36 -12.94 -8.05 22.70
CA LEU A 36 -11.55 -8.40 22.97
C LEU A 36 -11.42 -9.19 24.27
N ARG A 37 -10.97 -10.43 24.16
CA ARG A 37 -10.05 -10.97 25.17
C ARG A 37 -8.91 -9.96 25.28
N LYS A 38 -8.58 -9.51 26.50
CA LYS A 38 -7.43 -8.62 26.72
C LYS A 38 -6.23 -9.21 25.99
N ILE A 39 -5.88 -8.66 24.83
CA ILE A 39 -4.67 -9.07 24.12
C ILE A 39 -3.53 -8.53 24.98
N LYS A 40 -2.75 -9.43 25.55
CA LYS A 40 -1.54 -9.03 26.27
C LYS A 40 -0.58 -8.44 25.26
N SER A 41 -0.26 -7.17 25.43
CA SER A 41 0.77 -6.51 24.61
C SER A 41 2.12 -7.19 24.88
N VAL A 42 2.83 -7.54 23.82
CA VAL A 42 4.20 -7.99 23.89
C VAL A 42 5.10 -6.78 23.67
N ILE A 43 5.91 -6.47 24.65
CA ILE A 43 6.90 -5.39 24.63
C ILE A 43 8.27 -5.97 24.92
N PRO A 44 9.36 -5.35 24.44
CA PRO A 44 10.71 -5.73 24.83
C PRO A 44 10.92 -5.60 26.34
N ASP A 45 11.80 -6.41 26.89
CA ASP A 45 12.25 -6.25 28.27
C ASP A 45 13.05 -4.95 28.42
N GLU A 46 13.07 -4.36 29.63
CA GLU A 46 13.81 -3.12 29.89
C GLU A 46 15.32 -3.28 29.63
N ALA A 47 15.86 -4.46 29.83
CA ALA A 47 17.26 -4.82 29.58
C ALA A 47 17.52 -5.40 28.19
N ALA A 48 16.57 -5.26 27.23
CA ALA A 48 16.76 -5.80 25.89
C ALA A 48 17.92 -5.12 25.17
N GLU A 49 18.86 -5.91 24.73
CA GLU A 49 20.01 -5.42 23.93
C GLU A 49 19.68 -5.43 22.44
N TYR A 50 20.02 -4.36 21.77
CA TYR A 50 19.83 -4.20 20.33
C TYR A 50 21.18 -4.13 19.63
N VAL A 51 21.35 -4.90 18.55
CA VAL A 51 22.55 -4.86 17.73
C VAL A 51 22.76 -3.45 17.15
N LYS A 52 21.67 -2.74 16.84
CA LYS A 52 21.71 -1.39 16.31
C LYS A 52 20.42 -0.64 16.59
N VAL A 53 20.54 0.60 16.99
CA VAL A 53 19.43 1.55 17.08
C VAL A 53 19.61 2.60 16.00
N LEU A 54 18.56 2.86 15.22
CA LEU A 54 18.56 3.85 14.14
C LEU A 54 17.43 4.85 14.41
N GLU A 55 17.78 6.12 14.39
CA GLU A 55 16.81 7.22 14.52
C GLU A 55 16.73 8.01 13.23
N TYR A 56 15.51 8.25 12.76
CA TYR A 56 15.27 9.02 11.54
C TYR A 56 14.24 10.12 11.78
N ASP A 57 14.63 11.36 11.47
CA ASP A 57 13.67 12.46 11.40
C ASP A 57 12.92 12.40 10.05
N ILE A 58 11.65 12.04 10.12
CA ILE A 58 10.77 11.95 8.96
C ILE A 58 9.91 13.22 8.75
N SER A 59 10.11 14.26 9.55
CA SER A 59 9.28 15.49 9.49
C SER A 59 9.35 16.22 8.15
N ARG A 60 10.46 16.06 7.43
CA ARG A 60 10.72 16.67 6.12
C ARG A 60 10.72 15.67 4.96
N LEU A 61 10.25 14.45 5.21
CA LEU A 61 10.19 13.43 4.16
C LEU A 61 9.17 13.80 3.10
N THR A 62 9.63 14.04 1.89
CA THR A 62 8.79 14.25 0.71
C THR A 62 8.34 12.89 0.14
N PRO A 63 7.26 12.83 -0.67
CA PRO A 63 6.88 11.61 -1.36
C PRO A 63 8.02 11.01 -2.17
N GLN A 64 8.25 9.73 -1.99
CA GLN A 64 9.34 8.98 -2.60
C GLN A 64 8.80 7.90 -3.53
N VAL A 65 9.60 7.56 -4.54
CA VAL A 65 9.34 6.47 -5.48
C VAL A 65 10.57 5.58 -5.55
N SER A 66 10.36 4.30 -5.44
CA SER A 66 11.37 3.27 -5.68
C SER A 66 11.45 3.01 -7.18
N CYS A 67 12.60 3.25 -7.78
CA CYS A 67 12.84 2.98 -9.19
C CYS A 67 13.32 1.53 -9.40
N PRO A 68 13.10 0.94 -10.58
CA PRO A 68 13.64 -0.37 -10.87
C PRO A 68 15.18 -0.42 -10.71
N HIS A 69 15.77 -1.56 -10.35
CA HIS A 69 15.11 -2.84 -10.09
C HIS A 69 15.05 -3.18 -8.59
N ASN A 70 15.65 -2.35 -7.76
CA ASN A 70 15.74 -2.58 -6.31
C ASN A 70 14.86 -1.61 -5.54
N VAL A 71 14.27 -2.06 -4.44
CA VAL A 71 13.37 -1.25 -3.59
C VAL A 71 14.09 -0.09 -2.88
N ASP A 72 15.40 -0.14 -2.74
CA ASP A 72 16.25 0.90 -2.15
C ASP A 72 16.71 1.97 -3.15
N ASN A 73 16.44 1.78 -4.44
CA ASN A 73 16.69 2.79 -5.48
C ASN A 73 15.63 3.90 -5.41
N VAL A 74 15.67 4.68 -4.32
CA VAL A 74 14.62 5.64 -3.94
C VAL A 74 14.98 7.04 -4.41
N VAL A 75 14.02 7.70 -5.06
CA VAL A 75 14.13 9.09 -5.46
C VAL A 75 12.86 9.88 -5.09
N SER A 76 13.00 11.21 -4.94
CA SER A 76 11.81 12.05 -4.80
C SER A 76 10.92 11.96 -6.04
N VAL A 77 9.61 11.89 -5.83
CA VAL A 77 8.61 11.85 -6.92
C VAL A 77 8.78 13.03 -7.90
N ASP A 78 9.27 14.17 -7.42
CA ASP A 78 9.50 15.35 -8.26
C ASP A 78 10.53 15.10 -9.36
N LYS A 79 11.49 14.20 -9.16
CA LYS A 79 12.50 13.84 -10.16
C LYS A 79 11.92 12.98 -11.29
N LEU A 80 10.75 12.40 -11.09
CA LEU A 80 10.09 11.53 -12.06
C LEU A 80 8.93 12.23 -12.81
N LYS A 81 8.72 13.53 -12.58
CA LYS A 81 7.71 14.29 -13.29
C LYS A 81 7.94 14.22 -14.82
N GLY A 82 6.87 13.92 -15.54
CA GLY A 82 6.90 13.78 -17.01
C GLY A 82 7.28 12.38 -17.50
N THR A 83 7.62 11.44 -16.62
CA THR A 83 7.79 10.05 -17.02
C THR A 83 6.48 9.49 -17.58
N LYS A 84 6.53 8.98 -18.81
CA LYS A 84 5.38 8.30 -19.42
C LYS A 84 5.19 6.94 -18.78
N ILE A 85 3.95 6.62 -18.47
CA ILE A 85 3.56 5.31 -17.91
C ILE A 85 2.60 4.60 -18.86
N ASN A 86 2.54 3.31 -18.78
CA ASN A 86 1.60 2.44 -19.51
C ASN A 86 0.53 1.88 -18.57
N GLU A 87 0.89 1.73 -17.30
CA GLU A 87 0.01 1.17 -16.29
C GLU A 87 0.15 1.92 -14.96
N ALA A 88 -0.97 2.02 -14.25
CA ALA A 88 -1.02 2.43 -12.85
C ALA A 88 -1.63 1.29 -12.04
N PHE A 89 -1.00 0.93 -10.92
CA PHE A 89 -1.50 -0.08 -10.01
C PHE A 89 -1.70 0.50 -8.60
N LEU A 90 -2.94 0.45 -8.11
CA LEU A 90 -3.29 0.84 -6.75
C LEU A 90 -3.76 -0.38 -5.98
N GLY A 91 -3.12 -0.68 -4.86
CA GLY A 91 -3.65 -1.75 -4.04
C GLY A 91 -2.64 -2.44 -3.17
N THR A 92 -2.77 -3.74 -3.09
CA THR A 92 -2.07 -4.70 -2.26
C THR A 92 -2.62 -4.83 -0.83
N CYS A 93 -2.17 -5.87 -0.12
CA CYS A 93 -2.54 -6.11 1.28
C CYS A 93 -2.11 -4.98 2.23
N THR A 94 -1.08 -4.21 1.86
CA THR A 94 -0.53 -3.11 2.65
C THR A 94 -1.13 -1.76 2.27
N ASN A 95 -1.29 -1.48 0.97
CA ASN A 95 -1.61 -0.16 0.44
C ASN A 95 -2.94 -0.09 -0.35
N GLY A 96 -3.76 -1.15 -0.30
CA GLY A 96 -5.13 -1.18 -0.84
C GLY A 96 -6.21 -1.08 0.25
N ARG A 97 -5.95 -0.34 1.30
CA ARG A 97 -6.90 -0.19 2.42
C ARG A 97 -8.02 0.76 2.09
N LEU A 98 -9.09 0.71 2.85
CA LEU A 98 -10.25 1.57 2.59
C LEU A 98 -9.87 3.07 2.60
N SER A 99 -8.92 3.48 3.46
CA SER A 99 -8.39 4.85 3.46
C SER A 99 -7.70 5.22 2.16
N ASP A 100 -6.90 4.32 1.62
CA ASP A 100 -6.14 4.54 0.39
C ASP A 100 -7.10 4.61 -0.81
N LEU A 101 -8.07 3.69 -0.84
CA LEU A 101 -9.12 3.69 -1.86
C LEU A 101 -9.98 4.96 -1.81
N LYS A 102 -10.29 5.48 -0.62
CA LYS A 102 -11.02 6.75 -0.46
C LYS A 102 -10.25 7.93 -1.06
N ILE A 103 -8.96 8.02 -0.80
CA ILE A 103 -8.10 9.09 -1.35
C ILE A 103 -8.07 9.00 -2.88
N ALA A 104 -7.86 7.81 -3.43
CA ALA A 104 -7.85 7.62 -4.87
C ALA A 104 -9.20 7.93 -5.52
N ALA A 105 -10.30 7.52 -4.90
CA ALA A 105 -11.65 7.84 -5.38
C ALA A 105 -11.93 9.35 -5.34
N TYR A 106 -11.46 10.04 -4.31
CA TYR A 106 -11.56 11.50 -4.23
C TYR A 106 -10.84 12.19 -5.41
N ILE A 107 -9.64 11.72 -5.74
CA ILE A 107 -8.85 12.24 -6.86
C ILE A 107 -9.52 11.94 -8.21
N LEU A 108 -10.11 10.75 -8.37
CA LEU A 108 -10.68 10.28 -9.63
C LEU A 108 -12.13 10.74 -9.86
N LYS A 109 -12.80 11.25 -8.83
CA LYS A 109 -14.21 11.67 -8.95
C LYS A 109 -14.41 12.68 -10.05
N GLY A 110 -15.27 12.36 -11.04
CA GLY A 110 -15.55 13.19 -12.20
C GLY A 110 -14.43 13.22 -13.25
N ARG A 111 -13.39 12.39 -13.10
CA ARG A 111 -12.28 12.29 -14.05
C ARG A 111 -12.27 10.94 -14.76
N LYS A 112 -11.47 10.85 -15.82
CA LYS A 112 -11.22 9.62 -16.56
C LYS A 112 -9.74 9.27 -16.52
N VAL A 113 -9.47 7.97 -16.51
CA VAL A 113 -8.12 7.46 -16.79
C VAL A 113 -7.73 7.86 -18.20
N ALA A 114 -6.50 8.29 -18.40
CA ALA A 114 -6.03 8.72 -19.72
C ALA A 114 -6.08 7.55 -20.72
N ALA A 115 -6.37 7.85 -21.96
CA ALA A 115 -6.39 6.84 -23.02
C ALA A 115 -5.02 6.15 -23.13
N GLY A 116 -5.04 4.83 -23.29
CA GLY A 116 -3.83 4.01 -23.38
C GLY A 116 -3.20 3.62 -22.04
N ILE A 117 -3.74 4.09 -20.91
CA ILE A 117 -3.27 3.70 -19.58
C ILE A 117 -4.15 2.58 -19.02
N LYS A 118 -3.55 1.48 -18.61
CA LYS A 118 -4.20 0.46 -17.79
C LYS A 118 -4.19 0.94 -16.34
N PHE A 119 -5.35 1.12 -15.71
CA PHE A 119 -5.41 1.41 -14.28
C PHE A 119 -6.07 0.26 -13.53
N ILE A 120 -5.29 -0.43 -12.72
CA ILE A 120 -5.69 -1.64 -12.00
C ILE A 120 -5.76 -1.34 -10.51
N ILE A 121 -6.82 -1.78 -9.86
CA ILE A 121 -7.07 -1.56 -8.44
C ILE A 121 -7.34 -2.89 -7.76
N ALA A 122 -6.52 -3.26 -6.77
CA ALA A 122 -6.68 -4.46 -5.96
C ALA A 122 -6.91 -4.09 -4.48
N PRO A 123 -8.15 -4.18 -3.97
CA PRO A 123 -8.43 -3.95 -2.56
C PRO A 123 -7.68 -4.94 -1.66
N ALA A 124 -7.28 -4.51 -0.46
CA ALA A 124 -6.43 -5.31 0.43
C ALA A 124 -7.11 -6.58 0.99
N SER A 125 -8.44 -6.67 0.98
CA SER A 125 -9.19 -7.85 1.41
C SER A 125 -10.62 -7.83 0.90
N ARG A 126 -11.30 -8.99 0.94
CA ARG A 126 -12.73 -9.09 0.60
C ARG A 126 -13.61 -8.14 1.43
N LYS A 127 -13.28 -7.99 2.73
CA LYS A 127 -14.02 -7.05 3.60
C LYS A 127 -13.84 -5.61 3.12
N ILE A 128 -12.62 -5.19 2.81
CA ILE A 128 -12.34 -3.84 2.29
C ILE A 128 -13.00 -3.63 0.94
N PHE A 129 -13.00 -4.63 0.08
CA PHE A 129 -13.71 -4.56 -1.20
C PHE A 129 -15.21 -4.31 -0.99
N LEU A 130 -15.85 -5.07 -0.10
CA LEU A 130 -17.26 -4.90 0.23
C LEU A 130 -17.55 -3.53 0.87
N ASP A 131 -16.70 -3.07 1.77
CA ASP A 131 -16.83 -1.75 2.40
C ASP A 131 -16.68 -0.62 1.36
N ALA A 132 -15.75 -0.77 0.41
CA ALA A 132 -15.57 0.17 -0.69
C ALA A 132 -16.74 0.18 -1.67
N LEU A 133 -17.34 -0.99 -1.94
CA LEU A 133 -18.54 -1.11 -2.75
C LEU A 133 -19.73 -0.38 -2.09
N ARG A 134 -19.96 -0.63 -0.81
CA ARG A 134 -21.04 0.02 -0.04
C ARG A 134 -20.86 1.54 0.07
N ALA A 135 -19.62 2.01 0.08
CA ALA A 135 -19.29 3.42 0.11
C ALA A 135 -19.32 4.11 -1.27
N GLY A 136 -19.69 3.41 -2.35
CA GLY A 136 -19.72 3.95 -3.71
C GLY A 136 -18.33 4.20 -4.33
N ILE A 137 -17.26 3.77 -3.67
CA ILE A 137 -15.89 3.97 -4.13
C ILE A 137 -15.62 3.18 -5.41
N ILE A 138 -16.12 1.96 -5.48
CA ILE A 138 -15.96 1.09 -6.66
C ILE A 138 -16.65 1.69 -7.87
N ASP A 139 -17.84 2.28 -7.70
CA ASP A 139 -18.54 2.99 -8.77
C ASP A 139 -17.70 4.13 -9.36
N VAL A 140 -17.03 4.92 -8.51
CA VAL A 140 -16.12 5.99 -8.97
C VAL A 140 -14.98 5.41 -9.83
N PHE A 141 -14.38 4.30 -9.40
CA PHE A 141 -13.28 3.67 -10.13
C PHE A 141 -13.71 3.14 -11.49
N ILE A 142 -14.82 2.42 -11.54
CA ILE A 142 -15.38 1.90 -12.80
C ILE A 142 -15.76 3.05 -13.74
N LYS A 143 -16.41 4.09 -13.23
CA LYS A 143 -16.76 5.27 -14.02
C LYS A 143 -15.53 6.02 -14.52
N ALA A 144 -14.43 6.00 -13.80
CA ALA A 144 -13.17 6.57 -14.24
C ALA A 144 -12.47 5.74 -15.33
N GLY A 145 -12.85 4.48 -15.52
CA GLY A 145 -12.24 3.57 -16.49
C GLY A 145 -11.14 2.68 -15.88
N ALA A 146 -11.10 2.57 -14.55
CA ALA A 146 -10.21 1.63 -13.87
C ALA A 146 -10.80 0.21 -13.85
N VAL A 147 -9.93 -0.79 -13.80
CA VAL A 147 -10.28 -2.20 -13.60
C VAL A 147 -10.11 -2.54 -12.13
N VAL A 148 -11.17 -3.01 -11.48
CA VAL A 148 -11.09 -3.46 -10.07
C VAL A 148 -11.04 -4.98 -10.06
N VAL A 149 -9.96 -5.53 -9.52
CA VAL A 149 -9.73 -6.97 -9.43
C VAL A 149 -10.02 -7.50 -8.03
N ALA A 150 -10.18 -8.82 -7.93
CA ALA A 150 -10.32 -9.47 -6.65
C ALA A 150 -9.08 -9.27 -5.77
N PRO A 151 -9.23 -9.18 -4.43
CA PRO A 151 -8.10 -9.12 -3.51
C PRO A 151 -7.16 -10.32 -3.69
N GLY A 152 -5.89 -10.02 -3.92
CA GLY A 152 -4.87 -11.04 -4.16
C GLY A 152 -3.51 -10.42 -4.46
N CYS A 153 -2.51 -11.28 -4.66
CA CYS A 153 -1.14 -10.86 -4.92
C CYS A 153 -0.82 -10.66 -6.42
N GLY A 154 -1.75 -10.97 -7.34
CA GLY A 154 -1.52 -11.00 -8.77
C GLY A 154 -0.66 -9.88 -9.34
N PRO A 155 -1.15 -8.64 -9.43
CA PRO A 155 -0.36 -7.54 -9.99
C PRO A 155 0.88 -7.19 -9.15
N CYS A 156 0.82 -7.37 -7.82
CA CYS A 156 1.91 -7.03 -6.91
C CYS A 156 3.16 -7.90 -7.13
N VAL A 157 2.95 -9.15 -7.53
CA VAL A 157 4.04 -10.13 -7.78
C VAL A 157 4.17 -10.48 -9.27
N GLY A 158 3.45 -9.78 -10.14
CA GLY A 158 3.55 -9.95 -11.59
C GLY A 158 3.08 -11.30 -12.12
N THR A 159 2.07 -11.92 -11.49
CA THR A 159 1.61 -13.25 -11.91
C THR A 159 0.34 -13.22 -12.78
N HIS A 160 -0.53 -12.24 -12.59
CA HIS A 160 -1.78 -12.08 -13.36
C HIS A 160 -2.40 -10.69 -13.15
N ASN A 161 -3.42 -10.36 -13.94
CA ASN A 161 -4.23 -9.13 -13.82
C ASN A 161 -3.39 -7.84 -13.88
N GLY A 162 -2.59 -7.68 -14.93
CA GLY A 162 -1.79 -6.46 -15.13
C GLY A 162 -0.29 -6.72 -15.10
N VAL A 163 0.12 -7.86 -15.61
CA VAL A 163 1.53 -8.08 -15.91
C VAL A 163 1.92 -7.14 -17.05
N PRO A 164 2.90 -6.25 -16.85
CA PRO A 164 3.35 -5.36 -17.90
C PRO A 164 4.04 -6.12 -19.03
N GLY A 165 3.91 -5.61 -20.23
CA GLY A 165 4.69 -6.09 -21.38
C GLY A 165 6.12 -5.54 -21.37
N ASP A 166 6.95 -6.04 -22.29
CA ASP A 166 8.34 -5.59 -22.44
C ASP A 166 8.40 -4.08 -22.69
N GLY A 167 9.18 -3.39 -21.90
CA GLY A 167 9.36 -1.94 -22.00
C GLY A 167 8.19 -1.09 -21.45
N GLU A 168 7.13 -1.70 -20.95
CA GLU A 168 6.06 -0.94 -20.29
C GLU A 168 6.50 -0.43 -18.91
N VAL A 169 6.11 0.78 -18.60
CA VAL A 169 6.39 1.44 -17.31
C VAL A 169 5.14 1.42 -16.44
N VAL A 170 5.26 0.91 -15.23
CA VAL A 170 4.19 0.85 -14.25
C VAL A 170 4.48 1.78 -13.08
N ILE A 171 3.50 2.62 -12.70
CA ILE A 171 3.51 3.29 -11.39
C ILE A 171 2.64 2.51 -10.42
N SER A 172 3.18 2.17 -9.27
CA SER A 172 2.49 1.28 -8.33
C SER A 172 2.52 1.80 -6.90
N SER A 173 1.45 1.56 -6.16
CA SER A 173 1.43 1.69 -4.70
C SER A 173 1.87 0.41 -3.99
N ALA A 174 2.21 -0.64 -4.73
CA ALA A 174 2.79 -1.85 -4.16
C ALA A 174 4.13 -1.54 -3.47
N ASN A 175 4.48 -2.37 -2.52
CA ASN A 175 5.75 -2.26 -1.79
C ASN A 175 6.79 -3.30 -2.28
N ARG A 176 6.64 -3.73 -3.49
CA ARG A 176 7.58 -4.58 -4.27
C ARG A 176 7.92 -3.88 -5.57
N ASN A 177 9.12 -4.13 -6.03
CA ASN A 177 9.62 -3.57 -7.29
C ASN A 177 9.94 -4.70 -8.25
#